data_fd6bce6cafafe16c71309aff8eddf508
#
_entry.id   fd6bce6cafafe16c71309aff8eddf508
#
_cell.length_a   1.000
_cell.length_b   1.000
_cell.length_c   1.000
_cell.angle_alpha   90.00
_cell.angle_beta   90.00
_cell.angle_gamma   90.00
#
_symmetry.space_group_name_H-M   'P 1'
#
loop_
_entity.id
_entity.type
_entity.pdbx_description
1 polymer ?
#
loop_
_entity_poly.entity_id
_entity_poly.type
_entity_poly.pdbx_seq_one_letter_code
_entity_poly.pdbx_strand_id
1 'polypeptide(L)'
;MKALVIGCGSIGSRHVKILQNLGVEVYVVSRRETKFQQSYSSISLALKDNLFDYIIIASKTNEHHSDLLELLSLGYSNSILIEKPLFHKPCNISLDNTENIHVGYNLRFNPVFQKLKSIISGQKILSVNA
;
A
#
# COMPACT_ATOMS: atom_id res chain seq x y z
N MET A 1 12.75 -1.55 -12.44
CA MET A 1 11.78 -1.02 -11.47
C MET A 1 12.15 -1.50 -10.09
N LYS A 2 12.23 -0.60 -9.12
CA LYS A 2 12.51 -0.89 -7.71
C LYS A 2 11.28 -0.62 -6.86
N ALA A 3 10.93 -1.53 -5.98
CA ALA A 3 9.81 -1.37 -5.05
C ALA A 3 10.26 -1.54 -3.59
N LEU A 4 9.62 -0.79 -2.70
CA LEU A 4 9.79 -0.93 -1.25
C LEU A 4 8.49 -1.46 -0.63
N VAL A 5 8.59 -2.49 0.20
CA VAL A 5 7.47 -3.00 1.00
C VAL A 5 7.71 -2.68 2.46
N ILE A 6 6.87 -1.86 3.05
CA ILE A 6 6.92 -1.47 4.47
C ILE A 6 6.05 -2.44 5.27
N GLY A 7 6.70 -3.25 6.10
CA GLY A 7 6.06 -4.32 6.86
C GLY A 7 6.20 -5.70 6.22
N CYS A 8 6.73 -6.66 6.98
CA CYS A 8 7.02 -8.04 6.56
C CYS A 8 6.08 -9.08 7.20
N GLY A 9 4.85 -8.70 7.53
CA GLY A 9 3.82 -9.65 7.94
C GLY A 9 3.37 -10.57 6.78
N SER A 10 2.31 -11.33 6.98
CA SER A 10 1.79 -12.27 5.95
C SER A 10 1.46 -11.55 4.64
N ILE A 11 0.83 -10.37 4.71
CA ILE A 11 0.45 -9.58 3.52
C ILE A 11 1.68 -8.96 2.86
N GLY A 12 2.57 -8.32 3.62
CA GLY A 12 3.80 -7.75 3.06
C GLY A 12 4.67 -8.81 2.38
N SER A 13 4.85 -9.98 3.01
CA SER A 13 5.59 -11.09 2.40
C SER A 13 4.93 -11.62 1.12
N ARG A 14 3.60 -11.56 1.03
CA ARG A 14 2.87 -11.91 -0.21
C ARG A 14 3.14 -10.89 -1.32
N HIS A 15 3.11 -9.60 -1.01
CA HIS A 15 3.47 -8.54 -1.97
C HIS A 15 4.90 -8.71 -2.48
N VAL A 16 5.86 -8.96 -1.59
CA VAL A 16 7.26 -9.21 -1.98
C VAL A 16 7.34 -10.34 -3.00
N LYS A 17 6.71 -11.49 -2.72
CA LYS A 17 6.73 -12.64 -3.63
C LYS A 17 6.11 -12.31 -5.00
N ILE A 18 4.97 -11.60 -5.00
CA ILE A 18 4.30 -11.21 -6.26
C ILE A 18 5.19 -10.28 -7.07
N LEU A 19 5.76 -9.25 -6.46
CA LEU A 19 6.64 -8.31 -7.14
C LEU A 19 7.90 -8.98 -7.68
N GLN A 20 8.52 -9.87 -6.91
CA GLN A 20 9.68 -10.66 -7.36
C GLN A 20 9.33 -11.55 -8.58
N ASN A 21 8.16 -12.19 -8.57
CA ASN A 21 7.68 -12.99 -9.71
C ASN A 21 7.43 -12.14 -10.96
N LEU A 22 7.16 -10.84 -10.80
CA LEU A 22 7.02 -9.88 -11.89
C LEU A 22 8.37 -9.27 -12.33
N GLY A 23 9.49 -9.74 -11.80
CA GLY A 23 10.82 -9.24 -12.13
C GLY A 23 11.16 -7.87 -11.53
N VAL A 24 10.46 -7.46 -10.48
CA VAL A 24 10.72 -6.22 -9.75
C VAL A 24 11.80 -6.45 -8.70
N GLU A 25 12.76 -5.55 -8.60
CA GLU A 25 13.74 -5.52 -7.53
C GLU A 25 13.06 -5.01 -6.24
N VAL A 26 12.98 -5.87 -5.21
CA VAL A 26 12.18 -5.59 -4.02
C VAL A 26 13.05 -5.42 -2.79
N TYR A 27 12.84 -4.34 -2.10
CA TYR A 27 13.40 -4.02 -0.79
C TYR A 27 12.29 -4.02 0.27
N VAL A 28 12.68 -4.20 1.52
CA VAL A 28 11.73 -4.32 2.62
C VAL A 28 12.14 -3.41 3.78
N VAL A 29 11.16 -2.74 4.39
CA VAL A 29 11.35 -2.15 5.72
C VAL A 29 10.71 -3.07 6.75
N SER A 30 11.51 -3.54 7.72
CA SER A 30 11.02 -4.35 8.82
C SER A 30 11.60 -3.88 10.15
N ARG A 31 10.73 -3.56 11.11
CA ARG A 31 11.11 -3.24 12.51
C ARG A 31 11.44 -4.48 13.33
N ARG A 32 11.42 -5.67 12.69
CA ARG A 32 11.75 -6.97 13.29
C ARG A 32 12.72 -7.70 12.38
N GLU A 33 13.36 -8.70 12.93
CA GLU A 33 14.19 -9.63 12.16
C GLU A 33 13.41 -10.22 10.98
N THR A 34 14.01 -10.23 9.79
CA THR A 34 13.39 -10.69 8.56
C THR A 34 14.33 -11.58 7.76
N LYS A 35 13.76 -12.49 6.98
CA LYS A 35 14.51 -13.37 6.07
C LYS A 35 14.92 -12.70 4.75
N PHE A 36 14.45 -11.49 4.49
CA PHE A 36 14.75 -10.77 3.26
C PHE A 36 16.13 -10.12 3.36
N GLN A 37 17.01 -10.43 2.40
CA GLN A 37 18.38 -9.90 2.37
C GLN A 37 18.42 -8.39 2.14
N GLN A 38 17.55 -7.90 1.24
CA GLN A 38 17.42 -6.48 0.94
C GLN A 38 16.44 -5.84 1.93
N SER A 39 16.86 -5.66 3.18
CA SER A 39 16.00 -5.12 4.23
C SER A 39 16.63 -3.95 4.98
N TYR A 40 15.79 -3.02 5.39
CA TYR A 40 16.10 -1.85 6.18
C TYR A 40 15.33 -1.84 7.49
N SER A 41 15.89 -1.23 8.51
CA SER A 41 15.22 -1.05 9.81
C SER A 41 14.27 0.15 9.84
N SER A 42 14.41 1.10 8.90
CA SER A 42 13.55 2.29 8.81
C SER A 42 13.31 2.73 7.37
N ILE A 43 12.23 3.49 7.16
CA ILE A 43 11.88 4.10 5.87
C ILE A 43 12.97 5.10 5.46
N SER A 44 13.42 5.94 6.38
CA SER A 44 14.44 6.96 6.12
C SER A 44 15.75 6.37 5.61
N LEU A 45 16.21 5.24 6.15
CA LEU A 45 17.39 4.55 5.66
C LEU A 45 17.19 3.99 4.25
N ALA A 46 16.03 3.40 3.98
CA ALA A 46 15.72 2.86 2.66
C ALA A 46 15.72 3.94 1.58
N LEU A 47 15.07 5.10 1.86
CA LEU A 47 14.98 6.22 0.92
C LEU A 47 16.31 6.97 0.76
N LYS A 48 17.19 6.93 1.75
CA LYS A 48 18.53 7.50 1.65
C LYS A 48 19.41 6.73 0.67
N ASP A 49 19.30 5.40 0.68
CA ASP A 49 20.18 4.52 -0.08
C ASP A 49 19.66 4.20 -1.48
N ASN A 50 18.33 4.32 -1.69
CA ASN A 50 17.68 3.94 -2.96
C ASN A 50 16.56 4.91 -3.36
N LEU A 51 16.38 5.02 -4.67
CA LEU A 51 15.18 5.59 -5.28
C LEU A 51 14.21 4.45 -5.60
N PHE A 52 12.96 4.58 -5.17
CA PHE A 52 11.91 3.60 -5.42
C PHE A 52 10.87 4.16 -6.38
N ASP A 53 10.48 3.34 -7.37
CA ASP A 53 9.40 3.66 -8.30
C ASP A 53 8.03 3.47 -7.66
N TYR A 54 7.95 2.56 -6.67
CA TYR A 54 6.69 2.13 -6.06
C TYR A 54 6.90 1.72 -4.60
N ILE A 55 5.99 2.14 -3.71
CA ILE A 55 6.01 1.75 -2.30
C ILE A 55 4.68 1.10 -1.90
N ILE A 56 4.76 0.00 -1.13
CA ILE A 56 3.60 -0.65 -0.52
C ILE A 56 3.69 -0.52 1.00
N ILE A 57 2.68 0.07 1.61
CA ILE A 57 2.51 0.09 3.07
C ILE A 57 1.64 -1.12 3.44
N ALA A 58 2.27 -2.14 4.03
CA ALA A 58 1.67 -3.39 4.50
C ALA A 58 2.08 -3.70 5.96
N SER A 59 2.41 -2.67 6.71
CA SER A 59 2.67 -2.70 8.15
C SER A 59 1.38 -3.01 8.94
N LYS A 60 1.40 -2.89 10.26
CA LYS A 60 0.18 -2.99 11.04
C LYS A 60 -0.73 -1.79 10.75
N THR A 61 -2.04 -2.00 10.76
CA THR A 61 -3.02 -0.95 10.44
C THR A 61 -2.84 0.33 11.25
N ASN A 62 -2.44 0.21 12.53
CA ASN A 62 -2.17 1.37 13.39
C ASN A 62 -0.87 2.12 13.03
N GLU A 63 -0.03 1.55 12.18
CA GLU A 63 1.22 2.15 11.70
C GLU A 63 1.06 2.78 10.29
N HIS A 64 0.01 2.44 9.52
CA HIS A 64 -0.21 2.94 8.16
C HIS A 64 -0.14 4.46 8.07
N HIS A 65 -0.79 5.15 9.02
CA HIS A 65 -0.82 6.61 9.05
C HIS A 65 0.57 7.22 9.27
N SER A 66 1.31 6.74 10.27
CA SER A 66 2.66 7.23 10.55
C SER A 66 3.64 6.92 9.43
N ASP A 67 3.54 5.73 8.83
CA ASP A 67 4.38 5.33 7.70
C ASP A 67 4.12 6.21 6.48
N LEU A 68 2.85 6.53 6.19
CA LEU A 68 2.51 7.46 5.11
C LEU A 68 3.05 8.87 5.37
N LEU A 69 2.85 9.41 6.57
CA LEU A 69 3.36 10.74 6.92
C LEU A 69 4.88 10.81 6.86
N GLU A 70 5.59 9.76 7.27
CA GLU A 70 7.06 9.67 7.16
C GLU A 70 7.49 9.73 5.69
N LEU A 71 6.85 8.95 4.80
CA LEU A 71 7.14 8.99 3.35
C LEU A 71 6.94 10.39 2.76
N LEU A 72 5.81 11.03 3.06
CA LEU A 72 5.48 12.36 2.56
C LEU A 72 6.45 13.42 3.10
N SER A 73 6.82 13.35 4.39
CA SER A 73 7.78 14.27 5.01
C SER A 73 9.20 14.14 4.43
N LEU A 74 9.56 12.95 3.94
CA LEU A 74 10.82 12.67 3.24
C LEU A 74 10.76 13.02 1.74
N GLY A 75 9.65 13.62 1.27
CA GLY A 75 9.49 14.08 -0.11
C GLY A 75 9.20 12.98 -1.13
N TYR A 76 8.76 11.79 -0.69
CA TYR A 76 8.39 10.74 -1.64
C TYR A 76 7.09 11.09 -2.37
N SER A 77 7.14 11.13 -3.70
CA SER A 77 6.05 11.58 -4.56
C SER A 77 5.60 10.55 -5.61
N ASN A 78 6.28 9.40 -5.70
CA ASN A 78 5.88 8.32 -6.61
C ASN A 78 4.70 7.51 -6.04
N SER A 79 4.30 6.45 -6.75
CA SER A 79 3.11 5.67 -6.40
C SER A 79 3.23 4.94 -5.06
N ILE A 80 2.19 5.08 -4.24
CA ILE A 80 2.05 4.41 -2.95
C ILE A 80 0.77 3.56 -2.96
N LEU A 81 0.88 2.29 -2.60
CA LEU A 81 -0.26 1.44 -2.25
C LEU A 81 -0.29 1.27 -0.73
N ILE A 82 -1.44 1.55 -0.11
CA ILE A 82 -1.66 1.30 1.31
C ILE A 82 -2.64 0.15 1.47
N GLU A 83 -2.29 -0.87 2.23
CA GLU A 83 -3.19 -1.98 2.51
C GLU A 83 -4.43 -1.54 3.31
N LYS A 84 -5.50 -2.29 3.14
CA LYS A 84 -6.76 -2.08 3.87
C LYS A 84 -6.67 -2.59 5.32
N PRO A 85 -7.39 -1.97 6.25
CA PRO A 85 -8.06 -0.67 6.14
C PRO A 85 -7.03 0.46 6.09
N LEU A 86 -7.38 1.56 5.43
CA LEU A 86 -6.45 2.70 5.22
C LEU A 86 -5.80 3.14 6.54
N PHE A 87 -6.61 3.41 7.57
CA PHE A 87 -6.17 3.75 8.92
C PHE A 87 -7.04 3.06 9.96
N HIS A 88 -6.52 2.93 11.17
CA HIS A 88 -7.24 2.31 12.29
C HIS A 88 -8.26 3.25 12.95
N LYS A 89 -8.15 4.56 12.72
CA LYS A 89 -9.06 5.61 13.22
C LYS A 89 -9.26 6.65 12.12
N PRO A 90 -10.40 7.39 12.13
CA PRO A 90 -10.55 8.55 11.26
C PRO A 90 -9.43 9.55 11.52
N CYS A 91 -8.82 10.03 10.47
CA CYS A 91 -7.75 11.04 10.49
C CYS A 91 -8.06 12.11 9.47
N ASN A 92 -7.88 13.37 9.83
CA ASN A 92 -7.88 14.47 8.89
C ASN A 92 -6.45 14.61 8.34
N ILE A 93 -6.24 14.18 7.11
CA ILE A 93 -5.01 14.42 6.37
C ILE A 93 -5.36 15.37 5.25
N SER A 94 -4.72 16.55 5.21
CA SER A 94 -4.69 17.32 3.98
C SER A 94 -3.77 16.58 3.02
N LEU A 95 -4.36 15.94 2.03
CA LEU A 95 -3.63 15.22 1.01
C LEU A 95 -3.63 16.06 -0.26
N ASP A 96 -2.83 17.11 -0.27
CA ASP A 96 -2.49 17.79 -1.51
C ASP A 96 -1.63 16.81 -2.34
N ASN A 97 -2.02 16.56 -3.60
CA ASN A 97 -1.36 15.63 -4.53
C ASN A 97 -1.50 14.12 -4.19
N THR A 98 -2.73 13.67 -3.92
CA THR A 98 -3.02 12.25 -3.62
C THR A 98 -3.20 11.35 -4.82
N GLU A 99 -3.02 11.85 -6.02
CA GLU A 99 -3.25 11.12 -7.28
C GLU A 99 -2.44 9.82 -7.36
N ASN A 100 -1.28 9.78 -6.69
CA ASN A 100 -0.39 8.64 -6.65
C ASN A 100 -0.59 7.73 -5.43
N ILE A 101 -1.58 8.01 -4.56
CA ILE A 101 -1.86 7.20 -3.36
C ILE A 101 -3.10 6.35 -3.58
N HIS A 102 -2.92 5.04 -3.49
CA HIS A 102 -3.97 4.05 -3.72
C HIS A 102 -4.22 3.21 -2.46
N VAL A 103 -5.46 2.81 -2.25
CA VAL A 103 -5.83 1.90 -1.15
C VAL A 103 -6.14 0.51 -1.70
N GLY A 104 -5.63 -0.52 -1.04
CA GLY A 104 -5.70 -1.93 -1.44
C GLY A 104 -7.08 -2.57 -1.32
N TYR A 105 -8.13 -1.90 -1.78
CA TYR A 105 -9.48 -2.48 -1.90
C TYR A 105 -9.57 -3.40 -3.12
N ASN A 106 -8.99 -4.59 -3.01
CA ASN A 106 -8.83 -5.54 -4.10
C ASN A 106 -10.14 -6.05 -4.69
N LEU A 107 -11.25 -6.05 -3.93
CA LEU A 107 -12.57 -6.46 -4.41
C LEU A 107 -13.08 -5.62 -5.59
N ARG A 108 -12.58 -4.38 -5.75
CA ARG A 108 -12.90 -3.53 -6.92
C ARG A 108 -12.52 -4.17 -8.26
N PHE A 109 -11.56 -5.11 -8.26
CA PHE A 109 -11.11 -5.84 -9.44
C PHE A 109 -11.79 -7.21 -9.60
N ASN A 110 -12.64 -7.61 -8.65
CA ASN A 110 -13.36 -8.87 -8.74
C ASN A 110 -14.42 -8.79 -9.87
N PRO A 111 -14.46 -9.74 -10.83
CA PRO A 111 -15.37 -9.70 -11.96
C PRO A 111 -16.85 -9.62 -11.55
N VAL A 112 -17.24 -10.26 -10.45
CA VAL A 112 -18.63 -10.23 -9.94
C VAL A 112 -18.98 -8.80 -9.52
N PHE A 113 -18.12 -8.13 -8.74
CA PHE A 113 -18.35 -6.75 -8.32
C PHE A 113 -18.32 -5.76 -9.49
N GLN A 114 -17.44 -5.98 -10.49
CA GLN A 114 -17.44 -5.18 -11.71
C GLN A 114 -18.74 -5.33 -12.50
N LYS A 115 -19.23 -6.57 -12.63
CA LYS A 115 -20.52 -6.85 -13.27
C LYS A 115 -21.67 -6.23 -12.51
N LEU A 116 -21.70 -6.39 -11.17
CA LEU A 116 -22.71 -5.75 -10.33
C LEU A 116 -22.70 -4.22 -10.52
N LYS A 117 -21.52 -3.59 -10.45
CA LYS A 117 -21.37 -2.16 -10.69
C LYS A 117 -21.93 -1.72 -12.05
N SER A 118 -21.70 -2.50 -13.11
CA SER A 118 -22.25 -2.19 -14.45
C SER A 118 -23.77 -2.26 -14.51
N ILE A 119 -24.38 -3.19 -13.76
CA ILE A 119 -25.85 -3.36 -13.72
C ILE A 119 -26.50 -2.21 -12.95
N ILE A 120 -25.93 -1.79 -11.82
CA ILE A 120 -26.51 -0.74 -10.95
C ILE A 120 -26.09 0.67 -11.34
N SER A 121 -25.23 0.82 -12.33
CA SER A 121 -24.75 2.13 -12.78
C SER A 121 -25.92 2.99 -13.28
N GLY A 122 -26.04 4.21 -12.73
CA GLY A 122 -27.13 5.13 -13.05
C GLY A 122 -28.45 4.85 -12.35
N GLN A 123 -28.53 3.79 -11.51
CA GLN A 123 -29.74 3.46 -10.75
C GLN A 123 -29.63 3.97 -9.30
N LYS A 124 -30.77 4.37 -8.74
CA LYS A 124 -30.88 4.69 -7.30
C LYS A 124 -31.03 3.37 -6.52
N ILE A 125 -30.03 3.03 -5.74
CA ILE A 125 -30.09 1.86 -4.84
C ILE A 125 -30.87 2.25 -3.60
N LEU A 126 -31.96 1.55 -3.31
CA LEU A 126 -32.84 1.81 -2.15
C LEU A 126 -32.44 0.97 -0.93
N SER A 127 -31.99 -0.28 -1.16
CA SER A 127 -31.54 -1.17 -0.10
C SER A 127 -30.59 -2.23 -0.64
N VAL A 128 -29.74 -2.76 0.22
CA VAL A 128 -28.90 -3.94 -0.05
C VAL A 128 -29.10 -4.93 1.10
N ASN A 129 -29.52 -6.15 0.80
CA ASN A 129 -29.61 -7.26 1.74
C ASN A 129 -28.54 -8.29 1.37
N ALA A 130 -27.67 -8.65 2.33
CA ALA A 130 -26.61 -9.62 2.15
C ALA A 130 -26.74 -10.75 3.18
#